data_d3ccd1cf912a463a4ee65b5bc3bfe116
#
_entry.id   d3ccd1cf912a463a4ee65b5bc3bfe116
#
_cell.length_a   1.000
_cell.length_b   1.000
_cell.length_c   1.000
_cell.angle_alpha   90.00
_cell.angle_beta   90.00
_cell.angle_gamma   90.00
#
_symmetry.space_group_name_H-M   'P 1'
#
loop_
_entity.id
_entity.type
_entity.pdbx_description
1 polymer ?
#
loop_
_entity_poly.entity_id
_entity_poly.type
_entity_poly.pdbx_seq_one_letter_code
_entity_poly.pdbx_strand_id
1 'polypeptide(L)'
;MKSILFTHQGPHKVHGAFARTVTKNWYRYGDNQPEIIKNLIKSVFDRKSYDVILVEGGLGLPHAVLKKIKHPETKIILLYADTLLYDLPKMNLLKRKTVERLLSYIDGFIAISPLNKRIVSQHYHNKPIYHVYPYGSNNSFEIDCDLESHDLLFIGNHEMCKRFDLLVDAVKILNDRGYEYNLYLVGSCVSKIDVDYPWLHKEGFQEDLNKYFKHCSLYVHPADFDSCPVTVFEAMSSGLIPIITNNVGESDILNESGLECLILKNNEPEMIAEKILQIGNQNKKWKNYVSLKCKEISSKYNNETQSKLFKDVFYKLLDEI
;
A
#
# COMPACT_ATOMS: atom_id res chain seq x y z
N MET A 1 6.77 -29.59 -12.64
CA MET A 1 6.65 -28.34 -11.86
C MET A 1 6.50 -27.21 -12.88
N LYS A 2 5.45 -26.35 -12.78
CA LYS A 2 5.23 -25.25 -13.73
C LYS A 2 6.38 -24.24 -13.66
N SER A 3 6.82 -23.72 -14.81
CA SER A 3 7.82 -22.67 -14.91
C SER A 3 7.16 -21.31 -14.65
N ILE A 4 7.58 -20.61 -13.60
CA ILE A 4 6.98 -19.33 -13.16
C ILE A 4 8.01 -18.23 -13.32
N LEU A 5 7.62 -17.11 -13.94
CA LEU A 5 8.41 -15.88 -14.02
C LEU A 5 7.74 -14.80 -13.15
N PHE A 6 8.51 -14.10 -12.33
CA PHE A 6 8.08 -12.87 -11.67
C PHE A 6 8.63 -11.66 -12.39
N THR A 7 7.77 -10.74 -12.83
CA THR A 7 8.16 -9.48 -13.49
C THR A 7 7.89 -8.30 -12.58
N HIS A 8 8.90 -7.42 -12.43
CA HIS A 8 8.85 -6.30 -11.50
C HIS A 8 9.70 -5.12 -11.98
N GLN A 9 9.45 -3.92 -11.47
CA GLN A 9 10.30 -2.74 -11.67
C GLN A 9 11.44 -2.68 -10.63
N GLY A 10 11.10 -2.85 -9.41
CA GLY A 10 11.89 -2.99 -8.21
C GLY A 10 10.91 -3.36 -7.12
N PRO A 11 10.74 -4.64 -6.79
CA PRO A 11 9.59 -5.06 -5.99
C PRO A 11 9.67 -4.45 -4.60
N HIS A 12 8.55 -4.00 -4.10
CA HIS A 12 8.43 -3.72 -2.68
C HIS A 12 8.91 -4.94 -1.88
N LYS A 13 9.58 -4.71 -0.74
CA LYS A 13 10.19 -5.78 0.08
C LYS A 13 9.23 -6.95 0.33
N VAL A 14 7.97 -6.64 0.66
CA VAL A 14 6.91 -7.63 0.91
C VAL A 14 6.52 -8.39 -0.36
N HIS A 15 6.30 -7.69 -1.48
CA HIS A 15 5.94 -8.35 -2.74
C HIS A 15 7.05 -9.25 -3.26
N GLY A 16 8.30 -8.83 -3.08
CA GLY A 16 9.46 -9.67 -3.35
C GLY A 16 9.50 -10.92 -2.48
N ALA A 17 9.13 -10.82 -1.20
CA ALA A 17 9.03 -11.99 -0.32
C ALA A 17 7.92 -12.94 -0.80
N PHE A 18 6.75 -12.43 -1.16
CA PHE A 18 5.68 -13.23 -1.75
C PHE A 18 6.13 -13.97 -3.01
N ALA A 19 6.74 -13.27 -3.96
CA ALA A 19 7.23 -13.87 -5.20
C ALA A 19 8.26 -14.99 -4.97
N ARG A 20 9.14 -14.85 -3.96
CA ARG A 20 10.13 -15.89 -3.60
C ARG A 20 9.49 -17.19 -3.16
N THR A 21 8.27 -17.18 -2.64
CA THR A 21 7.56 -18.39 -2.22
C THR A 21 7.13 -19.26 -3.41
N VAL A 22 7.01 -18.68 -4.60
CA VAL A 22 6.49 -19.36 -5.79
C VAL A 22 7.51 -19.48 -6.92
N THR A 23 8.53 -18.60 -6.99
CA THR A 23 9.54 -18.65 -8.06
C THR A 23 10.90 -18.08 -7.67
N LYS A 24 11.94 -18.61 -8.34
CA LYS A 24 13.31 -18.07 -8.33
C LYS A 24 13.64 -17.31 -9.63
N ASN A 25 12.77 -17.34 -10.63
CA ASN A 25 12.98 -16.68 -11.91
C ASN A 25 12.40 -15.27 -11.86
N TRP A 26 13.25 -14.28 -11.93
CA TRP A 26 12.89 -12.87 -11.80
C TRP A 26 13.31 -12.12 -13.05
N TYR A 27 12.50 -11.15 -13.45
CA TYR A 27 12.78 -10.26 -14.57
C TYR A 27 12.44 -8.81 -14.18
N ARG A 28 13.46 -7.95 -14.22
CA ARG A 28 13.29 -6.52 -14.02
C ARG A 28 13.05 -5.84 -15.35
N TYR A 29 11.89 -5.22 -15.52
CA TYR A 29 11.53 -4.59 -16.78
C TYR A 29 12.12 -3.18 -16.98
N GLY A 30 12.72 -2.55 -15.93
CA GLY A 30 13.48 -1.29 -16.00
C GLY A 30 13.02 -0.26 -14.98
N ASP A 31 13.90 0.69 -14.64
CA ASP A 31 13.67 1.71 -13.61
C ASP A 31 13.13 3.03 -14.18
N ASN A 32 13.34 3.24 -15.46
CA ASN A 32 12.94 4.45 -16.18
C ASN A 32 12.37 4.10 -17.57
N GLN A 33 11.69 5.07 -18.18
CA GLN A 33 11.03 4.85 -19.46
C GLN A 33 11.98 4.33 -20.57
N PRO A 34 13.21 4.87 -20.77
CA PRO A 34 14.13 4.34 -21.77
C PRO A 34 14.49 2.86 -21.55
N GLU A 35 14.72 2.44 -20.31
CA GLU A 35 15.01 1.04 -20.00
C GLU A 35 13.80 0.13 -20.23
N ILE A 36 12.60 0.57 -19.83
CA ILE A 36 11.35 -0.16 -20.05
C ILE A 36 11.16 -0.41 -21.55
N ILE A 37 11.32 0.62 -22.38
CA ILE A 37 11.21 0.51 -23.84
C ILE A 37 12.28 -0.45 -24.40
N LYS A 38 13.54 -0.29 -24.00
CA LYS A 38 14.64 -1.17 -24.41
C LYS A 38 14.36 -2.63 -24.06
N ASN A 39 13.88 -2.89 -22.84
CA ASN A 39 13.60 -4.24 -22.38
C ASN A 39 12.33 -4.81 -23.02
N LEU A 40 11.35 -3.96 -23.36
CA LEU A 40 10.18 -4.36 -24.14
C LEU A 40 10.59 -4.80 -25.56
N ILE A 41 11.47 -4.05 -26.22
CA ILE A 41 12.03 -4.42 -27.55
C ILE A 41 12.78 -5.75 -27.45
N LYS A 42 13.64 -5.95 -26.43
CA LYS A 42 14.32 -7.22 -26.21
C LYS A 42 13.34 -8.38 -26.04
N SER A 43 12.19 -8.15 -25.35
CA SER A 43 11.16 -9.16 -25.14
C SER A 43 10.51 -9.63 -26.44
N VAL A 44 10.50 -8.77 -27.48
CA VAL A 44 10.03 -9.16 -28.82
C VAL A 44 10.89 -10.27 -29.43
N PHE A 45 12.18 -10.29 -29.13
CA PHE A 45 13.14 -11.28 -29.67
C PHE A 45 13.39 -12.46 -28.70
N ASP A 46 12.97 -12.34 -27.45
CA ASP A 46 13.14 -13.40 -26.47
C ASP A 46 12.14 -14.53 -26.73
N ARG A 47 12.68 -15.74 -26.96
CA ARG A 47 11.92 -16.97 -27.26
C ARG A 47 11.61 -17.80 -26.01
N LYS A 48 12.12 -17.40 -24.83
CA LYS A 48 11.91 -18.14 -23.58
C LYS A 48 10.43 -18.11 -23.17
N SER A 49 9.86 -19.28 -22.94
CA SER A 49 8.47 -19.44 -22.49
C SER A 49 8.39 -19.73 -21.01
N TYR A 50 7.25 -19.42 -20.44
CA TYR A 50 6.90 -19.74 -19.04
C TYR A 50 5.44 -20.18 -19.00
N ASP A 51 5.13 -21.12 -18.11
CA ASP A 51 3.75 -21.56 -17.90
C ASP A 51 2.93 -20.44 -17.24
N VAL A 52 3.57 -19.69 -16.33
CA VAL A 52 2.93 -18.61 -15.57
C VAL A 52 3.83 -17.38 -15.48
N ILE A 53 3.26 -16.21 -15.63
CA ILE A 53 3.92 -14.93 -15.33
C ILE A 53 3.15 -14.24 -14.22
N LEU A 54 3.79 -14.08 -13.05
CA LEU A 54 3.33 -13.22 -11.97
C LEU A 54 3.84 -11.79 -12.24
N VAL A 55 2.94 -10.84 -12.41
CA VAL A 55 3.28 -9.45 -12.72
C VAL A 55 3.01 -8.57 -11.51
N GLU A 56 4.01 -7.82 -11.06
CA GLU A 56 3.81 -6.77 -10.06
C GLU A 56 3.51 -5.44 -10.74
N GLY A 57 2.31 -4.92 -10.49
CA GLY A 57 1.86 -3.63 -10.99
C GLY A 57 1.64 -3.57 -12.52
N GLY A 58 1.09 -2.45 -12.97
CA GLY A 58 0.66 -2.27 -14.36
C GLY A 58 1.79 -2.14 -15.38
N LEU A 59 2.97 -1.64 -14.98
CA LEU A 59 4.08 -1.37 -15.91
C LEU A 59 4.71 -2.65 -16.48
N GLY A 60 4.62 -3.79 -15.79
CA GLY A 60 5.10 -5.09 -16.27
C GLY A 60 4.18 -5.78 -17.28
N LEU A 61 2.92 -5.31 -17.42
CA LEU A 61 1.92 -5.94 -18.28
C LEU A 61 2.33 -6.04 -19.77
N PRO A 62 2.90 -5.01 -20.42
CA PRO A 62 3.28 -5.12 -21.82
C PRO A 62 4.25 -6.28 -22.08
N HIS A 63 5.24 -6.50 -21.18
CA HIS A 63 6.18 -7.61 -21.29
C HIS A 63 5.46 -8.97 -21.16
N ALA A 64 4.61 -9.13 -20.13
CA ALA A 64 3.87 -10.36 -19.90
C ALA A 64 2.91 -10.67 -21.06
N VAL A 65 2.21 -9.66 -21.59
CA VAL A 65 1.29 -9.80 -22.72
C VAL A 65 2.03 -10.21 -24.00
N LEU A 66 3.20 -9.63 -24.29
CA LEU A 66 4.03 -10.06 -25.42
C LEU A 66 4.45 -11.53 -25.32
N LYS A 67 4.79 -12.00 -24.12
CA LYS A 67 5.10 -13.40 -23.88
C LYS A 67 3.88 -14.29 -24.13
N LYS A 68 2.71 -13.90 -23.64
CA LYS A 68 1.46 -14.65 -23.85
C LYS A 68 1.01 -14.67 -25.32
N ILE A 69 1.20 -13.58 -26.06
CA ILE A 69 0.91 -13.56 -27.51
C ILE A 69 1.76 -14.59 -28.26
N LYS A 70 3.04 -14.76 -27.87
CA LYS A 70 3.94 -15.75 -28.47
C LYS A 70 3.70 -17.18 -28.00
N HIS A 71 3.25 -17.31 -26.77
CA HIS A 71 2.99 -18.57 -26.08
C HIS A 71 1.58 -18.50 -25.44
N PRO A 72 0.50 -18.76 -26.21
CA PRO A 72 -0.88 -18.55 -25.76
C PRO A 72 -1.27 -19.31 -24.50
N GLU A 73 -0.60 -20.43 -24.21
CA GLU A 73 -0.82 -21.23 -23.00
C GLU A 73 -0.32 -20.56 -21.72
N THR A 74 0.55 -19.52 -21.85
CA THR A 74 1.07 -18.79 -20.69
C THR A 74 -0.06 -18.10 -19.93
N LYS A 75 -0.14 -18.35 -18.62
CA LYS A 75 -1.09 -17.68 -17.73
C LYS A 75 -0.47 -16.42 -17.15
N ILE A 76 -1.24 -15.34 -17.05
CA ILE A 76 -0.82 -14.08 -16.43
C ILE A 76 -1.63 -13.85 -15.16
N ILE A 77 -0.93 -13.76 -14.03
CA ILE A 77 -1.51 -13.38 -12.73
C ILE A 77 -0.99 -11.99 -12.37
N LEU A 78 -1.89 -11.04 -12.13
CA LEU A 78 -1.51 -9.69 -11.67
C LEU A 78 -1.55 -9.64 -10.14
N LEU A 79 -0.40 -9.36 -9.53
CA LEU A 79 -0.32 -8.88 -8.15
C LEU A 79 -0.67 -7.39 -8.16
N TYR A 80 -1.92 -7.11 -7.83
CA TYR A 80 -2.47 -5.76 -7.89
C TYR A 80 -2.22 -5.01 -6.57
N ALA A 81 -1.22 -4.14 -6.61
CA ALA A 81 -0.69 -3.42 -5.46
C ALA A 81 -0.48 -1.92 -5.75
N ASP A 82 -0.96 -1.43 -6.88
CA ASP A 82 -0.79 -0.05 -7.34
C ASP A 82 -2.15 0.66 -7.55
N THR A 83 -2.10 1.89 -8.07
CA THR A 83 -3.28 2.72 -8.34
C THR A 83 -3.86 2.51 -9.74
N LEU A 84 -3.35 1.56 -10.55
CA LEU A 84 -3.68 1.44 -11.98
C LEU A 84 -5.18 1.42 -12.26
N LEU A 85 -5.94 0.57 -11.57
CA LEU A 85 -7.39 0.45 -11.77
C LEU A 85 -8.16 1.60 -11.11
N TYR A 86 -7.66 2.15 -10.01
CA TYR A 86 -8.21 3.34 -9.38
C TYR A 86 -8.07 4.56 -10.28
N ASP A 87 -6.96 4.69 -11.01
CA ASP A 87 -6.72 5.80 -11.94
C ASP A 87 -7.29 5.58 -13.34
N LEU A 88 -7.70 4.36 -13.68
CA LEU A 88 -8.18 4.00 -15.00
C LEU A 88 -9.32 4.94 -15.51
N PRO A 89 -10.35 5.30 -14.71
CA PRO A 89 -11.38 6.24 -15.13
C PRO A 89 -10.88 7.66 -15.41
N LYS A 90 -9.75 8.06 -14.80
CA LYS A 90 -9.15 9.40 -14.92
C LYS A 90 -8.23 9.52 -16.13
N MET A 91 -7.92 8.41 -16.79
CA MET A 91 -7.03 8.38 -17.96
C MET A 91 -7.74 8.93 -19.21
N ASN A 92 -6.97 9.57 -20.11
CA ASN A 92 -7.51 9.89 -21.43
C ASN A 92 -7.90 8.62 -22.20
N LEU A 93 -8.83 8.77 -23.16
CA LEU A 93 -9.46 7.63 -23.85
C LEU A 93 -8.45 6.66 -24.51
N LEU A 94 -7.39 7.20 -25.15
CA LEU A 94 -6.38 6.37 -25.82
C LEU A 94 -5.58 5.53 -24.83
N LYS A 95 -5.08 6.16 -23.75
CA LYS A 95 -4.33 5.48 -22.69
C LYS A 95 -5.21 4.44 -22.01
N ARG A 96 -6.46 4.81 -21.67
CA ARG A 96 -7.43 3.92 -21.05
C ARG A 96 -7.67 2.68 -21.89
N LYS A 97 -7.99 2.82 -23.19
CA LYS A 97 -8.22 1.68 -24.08
C LYS A 97 -6.98 0.78 -24.21
N THR A 98 -5.78 1.39 -24.22
CA THR A 98 -4.52 0.62 -24.27
C THR A 98 -4.36 -0.22 -22.99
N VAL A 99 -4.58 0.38 -21.82
CA VAL A 99 -4.49 -0.30 -20.53
C VAL A 99 -5.56 -1.38 -20.42
N GLU A 100 -6.81 -1.10 -20.77
CA GLU A 100 -7.92 -2.08 -20.79
C GLU A 100 -7.59 -3.27 -21.70
N ARG A 101 -6.97 -3.02 -22.87
CA ARG A 101 -6.52 -4.07 -23.77
C ARG A 101 -5.43 -4.95 -23.14
N LEU A 102 -4.45 -4.38 -22.45
CA LEU A 102 -3.43 -5.15 -21.73
C LEU A 102 -4.03 -5.98 -20.60
N LEU A 103 -4.92 -5.38 -19.82
CA LEU A 103 -5.60 -6.02 -18.69
C LEU A 103 -6.51 -7.17 -19.14
N SER A 104 -7.02 -7.16 -20.39
CA SER A 104 -7.84 -8.26 -20.93
C SER A 104 -7.10 -9.59 -21.04
N TYR A 105 -5.76 -9.56 -21.14
CA TYR A 105 -4.92 -10.76 -21.20
C TYR A 105 -4.63 -11.42 -19.85
N ILE A 106 -4.96 -10.75 -18.72
CA ILE A 106 -4.76 -11.30 -17.37
C ILE A 106 -5.75 -12.44 -17.15
N ASP A 107 -5.29 -13.54 -16.58
CA ASP A 107 -6.12 -14.70 -16.27
C ASP A 107 -6.68 -14.66 -14.84
N GLY A 108 -5.95 -14.06 -13.89
CA GLY A 108 -6.41 -13.92 -12.51
C GLY A 108 -5.66 -12.83 -11.75
N PHE A 109 -6.19 -12.47 -10.58
CA PHE A 109 -5.69 -11.36 -9.76
C PHE A 109 -5.43 -11.80 -8.32
N ILE A 110 -4.32 -11.32 -7.77
CA ILE A 110 -4.07 -11.32 -6.32
C ILE A 110 -3.98 -9.86 -5.88
N ALA A 111 -4.98 -9.37 -5.20
CA ALA A 111 -5.02 -8.02 -4.62
C ALA A 111 -4.32 -8.01 -3.26
N ILE A 112 -3.81 -6.85 -2.84
CA ILE A 112 -3.13 -6.73 -1.54
C ILE A 112 -4.06 -6.28 -0.40
N SER A 113 -5.34 -6.09 -0.68
CA SER A 113 -6.38 -5.78 0.32
C SER A 113 -7.78 -6.09 -0.22
N PRO A 114 -8.82 -6.22 0.64
CA PRO A 114 -10.21 -6.28 0.21
C PRO A 114 -10.63 -5.05 -0.59
N LEU A 115 -10.13 -3.86 -0.26
CA LEU A 115 -10.36 -2.63 -1.03
C LEU A 115 -9.94 -2.82 -2.49
N ASN A 116 -8.71 -3.29 -2.72
CA ASN A 116 -8.20 -3.57 -4.06
C ASN A 116 -8.99 -4.69 -4.75
N LYS A 117 -9.36 -5.73 -4.00
CA LYS A 117 -10.20 -6.81 -4.53
C LYS A 117 -11.55 -6.29 -5.01
N ARG A 118 -12.21 -5.38 -4.27
CA ARG A 118 -13.46 -4.74 -4.70
C ARG A 118 -13.29 -3.96 -6.01
N ILE A 119 -12.22 -3.18 -6.13
CA ILE A 119 -11.91 -2.42 -7.35
C ILE A 119 -11.72 -3.37 -8.55
N VAL A 120 -10.93 -4.41 -8.39
CA VAL A 120 -10.74 -5.42 -9.45
C VAL A 120 -12.07 -6.06 -9.84
N SER A 121 -12.89 -6.44 -8.85
CA SER A 121 -14.17 -7.13 -9.08
C SER A 121 -15.19 -6.27 -9.84
N GLN A 122 -15.14 -4.95 -9.72
CA GLN A 122 -15.98 -4.03 -10.50
C GLN A 122 -15.69 -4.09 -12.01
N HIS A 123 -14.46 -4.43 -12.39
CA HIS A 123 -14.02 -4.47 -13.78
C HIS A 123 -13.91 -5.88 -14.35
N TYR A 124 -13.62 -6.89 -13.51
CA TYR A 124 -13.24 -8.25 -13.92
C TYR A 124 -13.94 -9.34 -13.09
N HIS A 125 -15.25 -9.22 -12.88
CA HIS A 125 -16.07 -10.13 -12.06
C HIS A 125 -16.08 -11.60 -12.54
N ASN A 126 -15.69 -11.87 -13.77
CA ASN A 126 -15.64 -13.20 -14.38
C ASN A 126 -14.25 -13.87 -14.29
N LYS A 127 -13.30 -13.27 -13.60
CA LYS A 127 -11.96 -13.83 -13.39
C LYS A 127 -11.75 -14.16 -11.91
N PRO A 128 -10.95 -15.18 -11.57
CA PRO A 128 -10.64 -15.46 -10.17
C PRO A 128 -9.85 -14.30 -9.54
N ILE A 129 -10.32 -13.84 -8.37
CA ILE A 129 -9.75 -12.70 -7.65
C ILE A 129 -9.63 -13.08 -6.18
N TYR A 130 -8.40 -13.12 -5.70
CA TYR A 130 -8.06 -13.32 -4.29
C TYR A 130 -7.42 -12.08 -3.71
N HIS A 131 -7.27 -12.05 -2.38
CA HIS A 131 -6.46 -11.02 -1.73
C HIS A 131 -5.57 -11.62 -0.66
N VAL A 132 -4.42 -10.98 -0.45
CA VAL A 132 -3.48 -11.28 0.63
C VAL A 132 -2.91 -9.96 1.12
N TYR A 133 -3.06 -9.67 2.41
CA TYR A 133 -2.49 -8.46 2.98
C TYR A 133 -0.96 -8.47 2.98
N PRO A 134 -0.30 -7.32 2.81
CA PRO A 134 1.11 -7.18 3.14
C PRO A 134 1.30 -7.28 4.66
N TYR A 135 2.53 -7.15 5.10
CA TYR A 135 2.88 -7.15 6.51
C TYR A 135 3.89 -6.04 6.82
N GLY A 136 3.88 -5.56 8.06
CA GLY A 136 4.85 -4.60 8.54
C GLY A 136 6.26 -5.19 8.72
N SER A 137 7.23 -4.34 8.93
CA SER A 137 8.60 -4.76 9.28
C SER A 137 8.61 -5.39 10.66
N ASN A 138 9.30 -6.53 10.81
CA ASN A 138 9.43 -7.22 12.10
C ASN A 138 10.17 -6.39 13.18
N ASN A 139 10.89 -5.34 12.77
CA ASN A 139 11.70 -4.54 13.69
C ASN A 139 10.89 -3.53 14.52
N SER A 140 9.63 -3.26 14.16
CA SER A 140 8.77 -2.30 14.86
C SER A 140 7.94 -2.89 16.02
N PHE A 141 7.87 -4.23 16.16
CA PHE A 141 6.99 -4.89 17.15
C PHE A 141 7.41 -4.71 18.61
N GLU A 142 8.63 -4.28 18.90
CA GLU A 142 9.15 -4.14 20.26
C GLU A 142 9.08 -2.70 20.79
N ILE A 143 8.72 -1.72 19.95
CA ILE A 143 8.75 -0.30 20.31
C ILE A 143 7.42 0.10 20.94
N ASP A 144 7.49 0.72 22.13
CA ASP A 144 6.36 1.36 22.75
C ASP A 144 6.35 2.86 22.42
N CYS A 145 5.20 3.38 21.99
CA CYS A 145 4.99 4.78 21.67
C CYS A 145 4.55 5.59 22.90
N ASP A 146 4.73 6.92 22.85
CA ASP A 146 4.20 7.84 23.85
C ASP A 146 2.76 8.27 23.50
N LEU A 147 1.77 7.56 24.01
CA LEU A 147 0.35 7.82 23.76
C LEU A 147 -0.16 9.16 24.31
N GLU A 148 0.59 9.83 25.18
CA GLU A 148 0.24 11.16 25.70
C GLU A 148 0.90 12.30 24.90
N SER A 149 1.77 11.97 23.96
CA SER A 149 2.39 12.92 23.04
C SER A 149 1.36 13.59 22.12
N HIS A 150 1.61 14.85 21.80
CA HIS A 150 0.89 15.58 20.74
C HIS A 150 1.65 15.50 19.38
N ASP A 151 2.57 14.58 19.24
CA ASP A 151 3.34 14.36 18.02
C ASP A 151 2.61 13.40 17.10
N LEU A 152 2.39 13.84 15.87
CA LEU A 152 1.73 13.10 14.80
C LEU A 152 2.76 12.62 13.79
N LEU A 153 2.53 11.45 13.22
CA LEU A 153 3.41 10.85 12.22
C LEU A 153 2.67 10.59 10.90
N PHE A 154 3.32 10.97 9.80
CA PHE A 154 3.01 10.49 8.47
C PHE A 154 4.28 9.99 7.78
N ILE A 155 4.22 8.82 7.15
CA ILE A 155 5.33 8.24 6.38
C ILE A 155 4.83 7.94 4.98
N GLY A 156 5.50 8.51 3.96
CA GLY A 156 5.07 8.24 2.60
C GLY A 156 5.97 8.82 1.51
N ASN A 157 5.69 8.38 0.27
CA ASN A 157 6.29 8.95 -0.92
C ASN A 157 5.55 10.23 -1.35
N HIS A 158 5.99 10.82 -2.47
CA HIS A 158 5.47 12.08 -3.02
C HIS A 158 4.13 11.95 -3.79
N GLU A 159 3.45 10.81 -3.72
CA GLU A 159 2.16 10.62 -4.40
C GLU A 159 1.05 11.44 -3.73
N MET A 160 0.47 12.37 -4.47
CA MET A 160 -0.53 13.31 -3.94
C MET A 160 -1.83 12.64 -3.51
N CYS A 161 -2.14 11.44 -4.00
CA CYS A 161 -3.30 10.67 -3.53
C CYS A 161 -3.22 10.29 -2.04
N LYS A 162 -2.04 10.40 -1.41
CA LYS A 162 -1.87 10.17 0.03
C LYS A 162 -2.32 11.36 0.88
N ARG A 163 -2.54 12.52 0.29
CA ARG A 163 -3.13 13.73 0.89
C ARG A 163 -2.44 14.20 2.17
N PHE A 164 -1.12 14.08 2.23
CA PHE A 164 -0.31 14.66 3.31
C PHE A 164 -0.38 16.21 3.33
N ASP A 165 -0.73 16.83 2.20
CA ASP A 165 -1.06 18.24 2.09
C ASP A 165 -2.23 18.62 3.02
N LEU A 166 -3.33 17.88 2.97
CA LEU A 166 -4.50 18.12 3.84
C LEU A 166 -4.19 17.86 5.31
N LEU A 167 -3.26 16.94 5.61
CA LEU A 167 -2.82 16.74 6.99
C LEU A 167 -2.05 17.95 7.52
N VAL A 168 -1.20 18.59 6.71
CA VAL A 168 -0.52 19.84 7.09
C VAL A 168 -1.53 20.92 7.38
N ASP A 169 -2.56 21.09 6.52
CA ASP A 169 -3.63 22.06 6.74
C ASP A 169 -4.43 21.76 8.03
N ALA A 170 -4.72 20.50 8.30
CA ALA A 170 -5.41 20.07 9.51
C ALA A 170 -4.64 20.41 10.78
N VAL A 171 -3.32 20.16 10.80
CA VAL A 171 -2.47 20.50 11.95
C VAL A 171 -2.31 22.01 12.09
N LYS A 172 -2.29 22.76 10.99
CA LYS A 172 -2.35 24.22 11.04
C LYS A 172 -3.63 24.69 11.73
N ILE A 173 -4.80 24.14 11.38
CA ILE A 173 -6.08 24.47 12.02
C ILE A 173 -6.02 24.20 13.53
N LEU A 174 -5.42 23.08 13.95
CA LEU A 174 -5.26 22.74 15.37
C LEU A 174 -4.41 23.78 16.10
N ASN A 175 -3.26 24.14 15.57
CA ASN A 175 -2.34 25.09 16.18
C ASN A 175 -2.91 26.54 16.16
N ASP A 176 -3.64 26.93 15.12
CA ASP A 176 -4.36 28.22 15.07
C ASP A 176 -5.47 28.30 16.16
N ARG A 177 -6.02 27.16 16.60
CA ARG A 177 -6.99 27.07 17.70
C ARG A 177 -6.33 26.97 19.07
N GLY A 178 -5.00 27.01 19.16
CA GLY A 178 -4.24 26.97 20.41
C GLY A 178 -3.89 25.55 20.92
N TYR A 179 -4.05 24.51 20.08
CA TYR A 179 -3.56 23.18 20.40
C TYR A 179 -2.10 23.05 19.94
N GLU A 180 -1.24 22.48 20.76
CA GLU A 180 0.20 22.36 20.48
C GLU A 180 0.52 20.97 19.87
N TYR A 181 0.20 20.78 18.58
CA TYR A 181 0.53 19.55 17.84
C TYR A 181 1.77 19.73 16.96
N ASN A 182 2.65 18.74 16.94
CA ASN A 182 3.72 18.63 15.97
C ASN A 182 3.38 17.61 14.89
N LEU A 183 3.86 17.81 13.67
CA LEU A 183 3.71 16.87 12.56
C LEU A 183 5.07 16.48 12.00
N TYR A 184 5.39 15.20 12.04
CA TYR A 184 6.56 14.61 11.42
C TYR A 184 6.18 14.02 10.07
N LEU A 185 6.66 14.63 8.99
CA LEU A 185 6.54 14.12 7.62
C LEU A 185 7.84 13.40 7.25
N VAL A 186 7.74 12.08 7.08
CA VAL A 186 8.90 11.23 6.76
C VAL A 186 8.74 10.64 5.36
N GLY A 187 9.84 10.69 4.59
CA GLY A 187 9.87 10.19 3.22
C GLY A 187 9.89 11.29 2.16
N SER A 188 9.76 10.92 0.88
CA SER A 188 9.84 11.87 -0.23
C SER A 188 8.62 12.79 -0.36
N CYS A 189 7.55 12.60 0.43
CA CYS A 189 6.41 13.51 0.51
C CYS A 189 6.82 14.95 0.83
N VAL A 190 7.87 15.15 1.62
CA VAL A 190 8.38 16.49 2.00
C VAL A 190 8.73 17.35 0.79
N SER A 191 9.11 16.75 -0.34
CA SER A 191 9.45 17.47 -1.58
C SER A 191 8.26 18.20 -2.23
N LYS A 192 7.04 17.96 -1.74
CA LYS A 192 5.80 18.58 -2.23
C LYS A 192 5.22 19.59 -1.24
N ILE A 193 5.90 19.87 -0.15
CA ILE A 193 5.45 20.81 0.89
C ILE A 193 6.37 22.03 0.88
N ASP A 194 5.85 23.15 0.39
CA ASP A 194 6.60 24.41 0.24
C ASP A 194 6.46 25.36 1.46
N VAL A 195 5.59 24.99 2.44
CA VAL A 195 5.37 25.78 3.64
C VAL A 195 6.30 25.35 4.77
N ASP A 196 6.66 26.29 5.64
CA ASP A 196 7.44 26.05 6.86
C ASP A 196 6.67 26.60 8.07
N TYR A 197 6.47 25.71 9.05
CA TYR A 197 5.87 26.07 10.33
C TYR A 197 6.74 25.51 11.46
N PRO A 198 6.83 26.15 12.65
CA PRO A 198 7.66 25.67 13.76
C PRO A 198 7.32 24.23 14.23
N TRP A 199 6.11 23.81 14.02
CA TRP A 199 5.57 22.51 14.41
C TRP A 199 5.63 21.47 13.26
N LEU A 200 6.06 21.86 12.04
CA LEU A 200 6.13 20.98 10.87
C LEU A 200 7.58 20.49 10.65
N HIS A 201 7.82 19.22 10.93
CA HIS A 201 9.11 18.58 10.79
C HIS A 201 9.19 17.81 9.48
N LYS A 202 9.93 18.35 8.50
CA LYS A 202 10.13 17.75 7.16
C LYS A 202 11.41 16.91 7.18
N GLU A 203 11.28 15.63 7.53
CA GLU A 203 12.43 14.75 7.84
C GLU A 203 13.06 14.09 6.60
N GLY A 204 12.37 14.11 5.44
CA GLY A 204 12.86 13.42 4.25
C GLY A 204 12.92 11.89 4.41
N PHE A 205 13.71 11.23 3.55
CA PHE A 205 13.89 9.78 3.65
C PHE A 205 14.72 9.42 4.88
N GLN A 206 14.24 8.46 5.64
CA GLN A 206 14.89 7.93 6.85
C GLN A 206 14.98 6.41 6.76
N GLU A 207 16.16 5.85 7.07
CA GLU A 207 16.34 4.39 7.15
C GLU A 207 15.83 3.83 8.47
N ASP A 208 16.00 4.57 9.57
CA ASP A 208 15.51 4.21 10.90
C ASP A 208 14.29 5.05 11.27
N LEU A 209 13.15 4.38 11.36
CA LEU A 209 11.87 4.96 11.72
C LEU A 209 11.57 4.87 13.23
N ASN A 210 12.38 4.12 13.98
CA ASN A 210 12.12 3.80 15.38
C ASN A 210 11.94 5.03 16.27
N LYS A 211 12.75 6.08 16.03
CA LYS A 211 12.64 7.32 16.81
C LYS A 211 11.25 7.96 16.68
N TYR A 212 10.66 7.92 15.47
CA TYR A 212 9.33 8.51 15.24
C TYR A 212 8.23 7.65 15.84
N PHE A 213 8.29 6.33 15.69
CA PHE A 213 7.34 5.43 16.32
C PHE A 213 7.38 5.53 17.85
N LYS A 214 8.51 5.87 18.44
CA LYS A 214 8.68 5.93 19.89
C LYS A 214 8.06 7.18 20.52
N HIS A 215 8.13 8.35 19.89
CA HIS A 215 7.65 9.60 20.50
C HIS A 215 6.33 10.11 19.94
N CYS A 216 5.88 9.64 18.78
CA CYS A 216 4.57 9.99 18.24
C CYS A 216 3.47 9.15 18.89
N SER A 217 2.27 9.70 18.98
CA SER A 217 1.07 9.01 19.51
C SER A 217 0.15 8.49 18.41
N LEU A 218 -0.01 9.27 17.34
CA LEU A 218 -0.93 8.99 16.25
C LEU A 218 -0.18 8.88 14.92
N TYR A 219 -0.59 7.92 14.11
CA TYR A 219 -0.22 7.81 12.71
C TYR A 219 -1.41 8.25 11.85
N VAL A 220 -1.27 9.33 11.07
CA VAL A 220 -2.40 9.88 10.31
C VAL A 220 -2.17 9.72 8.81
N HIS A 221 -3.06 8.99 8.11
CA HIS A 221 -2.94 8.68 6.69
C HIS A 221 -4.26 9.00 5.94
N PRO A 222 -4.50 10.27 5.59
CA PRO A 222 -5.79 10.74 5.08
C PRO A 222 -5.93 10.56 3.56
N ALA A 223 -5.41 9.46 3.02
CA ALA A 223 -5.33 9.23 1.58
C ALA A 223 -6.69 9.22 0.87
N ASP A 224 -6.76 9.79 -0.34
CA ASP A 224 -7.87 9.60 -1.28
C ASP A 224 -7.94 8.14 -1.72
N PHE A 225 -6.79 7.49 -1.81
CA PHE A 225 -6.61 6.08 -2.07
C PHE A 225 -5.19 5.63 -1.72
N ASP A 226 -5.09 4.53 -0.97
CA ASP A 226 -3.84 3.77 -0.82
C ASP A 226 -4.16 2.28 -0.73
N SER A 227 -3.53 1.49 -1.55
CA SER A 227 -3.82 0.07 -1.73
C SER A 227 -3.73 -0.74 -0.43
N CYS A 228 -2.68 -0.55 0.33
CA CYS A 228 -2.42 -1.06 1.68
C CYS A 228 -1.01 -0.63 2.12
N PRO A 229 -0.85 0.55 2.71
CA PRO A 229 0.45 1.07 3.11
C PRO A 229 1.02 0.28 4.29
N VAL A 230 2.14 -0.41 4.07
CA VAL A 230 2.84 -1.20 5.10
C VAL A 230 3.10 -0.38 6.38
N THR A 231 3.28 0.93 6.23
CA THR A 231 3.52 1.86 7.33
C THR A 231 2.37 1.96 8.35
N VAL A 232 1.12 1.65 7.94
CA VAL A 232 0.00 1.53 8.89
C VAL A 232 0.21 0.32 9.80
N PHE A 233 0.60 -0.84 9.25
CA PHE A 233 0.93 -2.01 10.07
C PHE A 233 2.14 -1.76 10.98
N GLU A 234 3.16 -1.06 10.49
CA GLU A 234 4.35 -0.68 11.27
C GLU A 234 3.97 0.25 12.44
N ALA A 235 3.16 1.27 12.18
CA ALA A 235 2.64 2.15 13.21
C ALA A 235 1.80 1.39 14.26
N MET A 236 0.86 0.55 13.80
CA MET A 236 0.04 -0.29 14.69
C MET A 236 0.90 -1.24 15.54
N SER A 237 1.92 -1.85 14.96
CA SER A 237 2.82 -2.77 15.68
C SER A 237 3.64 -2.07 16.74
N SER A 238 3.97 -0.79 16.52
CA SER A 238 4.67 0.06 17.48
C SER A 238 3.73 0.68 18.54
N GLY A 239 2.44 0.45 18.41
CA GLY A 239 1.43 0.94 19.33
C GLY A 239 0.82 2.30 19.00
N LEU A 240 1.24 2.96 17.91
CA LEU A 240 0.57 4.18 17.49
C LEU A 240 -0.89 3.90 17.10
N ILE A 241 -1.75 4.85 17.38
CA ILE A 241 -3.16 4.75 17.00
C ILE A 241 -3.30 5.31 15.58
N PRO A 242 -3.69 4.49 14.59
CA PRO A 242 -3.84 4.95 13.22
C PRO A 242 -5.13 5.74 13.03
N ILE A 243 -5.08 6.81 12.25
CA ILE A 243 -6.25 7.53 11.71
C ILE A 243 -6.16 7.44 10.18
N ILE A 244 -7.07 6.73 9.55
CA ILE A 244 -7.04 6.46 8.10
C ILE A 244 -8.39 6.72 7.46
N THR A 245 -8.46 6.86 6.14
CA THR A 245 -9.74 6.92 5.41
C THR A 245 -10.26 5.52 5.07
N ASN A 246 -11.53 5.42 4.68
CA ASN A 246 -12.10 4.16 4.13
C ASN A 246 -11.43 3.70 2.83
N ASN A 247 -10.66 4.56 2.18
CA ASN A 247 -9.95 4.29 0.93
C ASN A 247 -8.49 3.83 1.15
N VAL A 248 -8.15 3.46 2.36
CA VAL A 248 -6.88 2.83 2.75
C VAL A 248 -7.12 1.35 3.00
N GLY A 249 -6.26 0.50 2.47
CA GLY A 249 -6.47 -0.96 2.43
C GLY A 249 -6.71 -1.63 3.78
N GLU A 250 -6.21 -1.06 4.87
CA GLU A 250 -6.40 -1.56 6.24
C GLU A 250 -7.74 -1.15 6.87
N SER A 251 -8.54 -0.32 6.21
CA SER A 251 -9.83 0.13 6.76
C SER A 251 -10.78 -1.03 7.06
N ASP A 252 -10.79 -2.08 6.23
CA ASP A 252 -11.59 -3.27 6.48
C ASP A 252 -11.17 -3.98 7.79
N ILE A 253 -9.86 -4.07 8.05
CA ILE A 253 -9.33 -4.68 9.29
C ILE A 253 -9.77 -3.90 10.53
N LEU A 254 -9.70 -2.56 10.46
CA LEU A 254 -10.14 -1.71 11.58
C LEU A 254 -11.64 -1.85 11.82
N ASN A 255 -12.47 -1.85 10.75
CA ASN A 255 -13.91 -2.05 10.85
C ASN A 255 -14.26 -3.42 11.47
N GLU A 256 -13.69 -4.51 10.96
CA GLU A 256 -13.93 -5.87 11.44
C GLU A 256 -13.44 -6.08 12.88
N SER A 257 -12.51 -5.24 13.32
CA SER A 257 -11.97 -5.28 14.68
C SER A 257 -12.72 -4.37 15.66
N GLY A 258 -13.80 -3.67 15.25
CA GLY A 258 -14.51 -2.71 16.09
C GLY A 258 -13.69 -1.47 16.42
N LEU A 259 -12.86 -1.02 15.49
CA LEU A 259 -12.04 0.19 15.55
C LEU A 259 -12.46 1.21 14.48
N GLU A 260 -13.71 1.17 14.03
CA GLU A 260 -14.29 2.09 13.05
C GLU A 260 -14.20 3.56 13.48
N CYS A 261 -14.08 3.83 14.79
CA CYS A 261 -13.87 5.17 15.33
C CYS A 261 -12.55 5.81 14.84
N LEU A 262 -11.58 5.01 14.38
CA LEU A 262 -10.30 5.46 13.84
C LEU A 262 -10.38 5.83 12.35
N ILE A 263 -11.53 5.60 11.71
CA ILE A 263 -11.69 5.84 10.29
C ILE A 263 -12.29 7.23 10.06
N LEU A 264 -11.66 7.99 9.15
CA LEU A 264 -12.14 9.27 8.66
C LEU A 264 -13.31 9.05 7.70
N LYS A 265 -14.38 9.82 7.85
CA LYS A 265 -15.52 9.81 6.92
C LYS A 265 -15.18 10.49 5.59
N ASN A 266 -14.38 11.54 5.65
CA ASN A 266 -13.75 12.22 4.52
C ASN A 266 -12.38 12.76 4.97
N ASN A 267 -11.60 13.31 4.07
CA ASN A 267 -10.27 13.83 4.33
C ASN A 267 -10.16 15.35 4.22
N GLU A 268 -11.25 16.07 4.44
CA GLU A 268 -11.20 17.53 4.58
C GLU A 268 -10.36 17.92 5.81
N PRO A 269 -9.55 19.00 5.75
CA PRO A 269 -8.64 19.38 6.84
C PRO A 269 -9.34 19.53 8.19
N GLU A 270 -10.53 20.11 8.22
CA GLU A 270 -11.34 20.28 9.41
C GLU A 270 -11.72 18.92 10.02
N MET A 271 -12.12 17.95 9.18
CA MET A 271 -12.51 16.63 9.64
C MET A 271 -11.32 15.81 10.16
N ILE A 272 -10.15 15.98 9.54
CA ILE A 272 -8.90 15.40 10.01
C ILE A 272 -8.54 16.00 11.38
N ALA A 273 -8.59 17.35 11.51
CA ALA A 273 -8.31 18.06 12.75
C ALA A 273 -9.24 17.61 13.89
N GLU A 274 -10.54 17.54 13.63
CA GLU A 274 -11.54 17.08 14.61
C GLU A 274 -11.29 15.62 15.03
N LYS A 275 -10.94 14.75 14.09
CA LYS A 275 -10.62 13.35 14.40
C LYS A 275 -9.36 13.24 15.26
N ILE A 276 -8.31 14.01 14.97
CA ILE A 276 -7.10 14.07 15.79
C ILE A 276 -7.45 14.50 17.22
N LEU A 277 -8.25 15.56 17.40
CA LEU A 277 -8.71 16.00 18.72
C LEU A 277 -9.57 14.96 19.42
N GLN A 278 -10.50 14.33 18.69
CA GLN A 278 -11.38 13.29 19.24
C GLN A 278 -10.58 12.13 19.83
N ILE A 279 -9.53 11.69 19.14
CA ILE A 279 -8.68 10.57 19.57
C ILE A 279 -7.66 11.04 20.62
N GLY A 280 -7.01 12.18 20.38
CA GLY A 280 -6.00 12.76 21.29
C GLY A 280 -6.54 13.06 22.69
N ASN A 281 -7.81 13.50 22.79
CA ASN A 281 -8.49 13.81 24.04
C ASN A 281 -9.10 12.61 24.77
N GLN A 282 -8.96 11.39 24.22
CA GLN A 282 -9.39 10.19 24.94
C GLN A 282 -8.54 9.96 26.19
N ASN A 283 -9.17 9.39 27.23
CA ASN A 283 -8.43 9.07 28.44
C ASN A 283 -7.37 7.98 28.21
N LYS A 284 -6.35 7.97 29.05
CA LYS A 284 -5.22 7.04 28.98
C LYS A 284 -5.65 5.57 28.90
N LYS A 285 -6.71 5.19 29.62
CA LYS A 285 -7.22 3.80 29.61
C LYS A 285 -7.72 3.40 28.23
N TRP A 286 -8.45 4.28 27.55
CA TRP A 286 -8.94 4.05 26.20
C TRP A 286 -7.79 3.99 25.19
N LYS A 287 -6.87 4.96 25.25
CA LYS A 287 -5.69 4.99 24.36
C LYS A 287 -4.86 3.69 24.49
N ASN A 288 -4.57 3.26 25.72
CA ASN A 288 -3.86 2.01 25.98
C ASN A 288 -4.62 0.80 25.42
N TYR A 289 -5.93 0.72 25.61
CA TYR A 289 -6.74 -0.37 25.06
C TYR A 289 -6.67 -0.42 23.52
N VAL A 290 -6.84 0.72 22.85
CA VAL A 290 -6.79 0.79 21.39
C VAL A 290 -5.39 0.48 20.87
N SER A 291 -4.35 1.02 21.49
CA SER A 291 -2.94 0.74 21.14
C SER A 291 -2.64 -0.76 21.22
N LEU A 292 -2.98 -1.41 22.34
CA LEU A 292 -2.78 -2.86 22.50
C LEU A 292 -3.56 -3.65 21.46
N LYS A 293 -4.80 -3.23 21.16
CA LYS A 293 -5.60 -3.88 20.13
C LYS A 293 -5.00 -3.72 18.72
N CYS A 294 -4.45 -2.55 18.40
CA CYS A 294 -3.70 -2.32 17.15
C CYS A 294 -2.47 -3.25 17.07
N LYS A 295 -1.69 -3.37 18.16
CA LYS A 295 -0.55 -4.32 18.23
C LYS A 295 -1.00 -5.76 18.01
N GLU A 296 -2.08 -6.19 18.66
CA GLU A 296 -2.64 -7.54 18.47
C GLU A 296 -3.06 -7.80 17.02
N ILE A 297 -3.75 -6.82 16.41
CA ILE A 297 -4.19 -6.92 15.02
C ILE A 297 -2.97 -7.04 14.10
N SER A 298 -2.01 -6.13 14.21
CA SER A 298 -0.83 -6.12 13.32
C SER A 298 0.01 -7.39 13.47
N SER A 299 0.08 -8.00 14.65
CA SER A 299 0.82 -9.25 14.89
C SER A 299 0.34 -10.44 14.04
N LYS A 300 -0.94 -10.42 13.63
CA LYS A 300 -1.53 -11.44 12.75
C LYS A 300 -1.04 -11.34 11.30
N TYR A 301 -0.54 -10.15 10.91
CA TYR A 301 -0.04 -9.86 9.56
C TYR A 301 1.50 -9.81 9.58
N ASN A 302 2.12 -10.96 9.69
CA ASN A 302 3.58 -11.13 9.69
C ASN A 302 4.08 -11.86 8.45
N ASN A 303 5.40 -11.83 8.23
CA ASN A 303 6.02 -12.42 7.04
C ASN A 303 5.66 -13.89 6.86
N GLU A 304 5.73 -14.69 7.92
CA GLU A 304 5.53 -16.14 7.84
C GLU A 304 4.10 -16.47 7.42
N THR A 305 3.11 -15.88 8.12
CA THR A 305 1.68 -16.14 7.85
C THR A 305 1.27 -15.62 6.48
N GLN A 306 1.65 -14.39 6.11
CA GLN A 306 1.22 -13.78 4.86
C GLN A 306 1.95 -14.39 3.64
N SER A 307 3.23 -14.75 3.77
CA SER A 307 3.96 -15.44 2.70
C SER A 307 3.42 -16.86 2.44
N LYS A 308 3.03 -17.57 3.50
CA LYS A 308 2.37 -18.88 3.36
C LYS A 308 1.00 -18.72 2.69
N LEU A 309 0.18 -17.79 3.19
CA LEU A 309 -1.13 -17.51 2.60
C LEU A 309 -1.03 -17.10 1.12
N PHE A 310 -0.05 -16.25 0.78
CA PHE A 310 0.20 -15.86 -0.62
C PHE A 310 0.47 -17.08 -1.49
N LYS A 311 1.34 -17.98 -1.04
CA LYS A 311 1.66 -19.22 -1.77
C LYS A 311 0.43 -20.09 -1.98
N ASP A 312 -0.38 -20.28 -0.94
CA ASP A 312 -1.59 -21.11 -1.00
C ASP A 312 -2.63 -20.50 -1.96
N VAL A 313 -2.84 -19.18 -1.86
CA VAL A 313 -3.73 -18.41 -2.74
C VAL A 313 -3.24 -18.44 -4.19
N PHE A 314 -1.94 -18.31 -4.42
CA PHE A 314 -1.36 -18.35 -5.77
C PHE A 314 -1.63 -19.68 -6.46
N TYR A 315 -1.37 -20.81 -5.79
CA TYR A 315 -1.62 -22.12 -6.38
C TYR A 315 -3.11 -22.43 -6.53
N LYS A 316 -3.95 -22.03 -5.57
CA LYS A 316 -5.39 -22.14 -5.69
C LYS A 316 -5.93 -21.38 -6.92
N LEU A 317 -5.49 -20.13 -7.11
CA LEU A 317 -5.84 -19.33 -8.27
C LEU A 317 -5.34 -20.01 -9.57
N LEU A 318 -4.14 -20.58 -9.54
CA LEU A 318 -3.55 -21.24 -10.70
C LEU A 318 -4.30 -22.52 -11.13
N ASP A 319 -4.97 -23.18 -10.21
CA ASP A 319 -5.81 -24.37 -10.49
C ASP A 319 -7.18 -23.97 -11.08
N GLU A 320 -7.60 -22.70 -10.95
CA GLU A 320 -8.87 -22.17 -11.47
C GLU A 320 -8.75 -21.59 -12.89
N ILE A 321 -7.52 -21.32 -13.38
CA ILE A 321 -7.23 -20.70 -14.69
C ILE A 321 -6.52 -21.69 -15.63
#